data_9a676fa20048929174b1ff2c455fa9d1
#
_entry.id   9a676fa20048929174b1ff2c455fa9d1
#
_cell.length_a   1.000
_cell.length_b   1.000
_cell.length_c   1.000
_cell.angle_alpha   90.00
_cell.angle_beta   90.00
_cell.angle_gamma   90.00
#
_symmetry.space_group_name_H-M   'P 1'
#
loop_
_entity.id
_entity.type
_entity.pdbx_description
1 polymer ?
#
loop_
_entity_poly.entity_id
_entity_poly.type
_entity_poly.pdbx_seq_one_letter_code
_entity_poly.pdbx_strand_id
1 'polypeptide(L)'
;MEQLLAGLRAAGEPTRLRLLAILARSELTVTELTQILRQSQPRVSRHLKLLCEAGLLDRFREGSWVFYRRAQTGAGARLAALLTGLVPAGDPAIARDLERLEAVRAARAERAAAFFRANAEQWNHIRSLYVPEEEVERAFLDLGAGHAAGSFVDLGTGTGRMLELFGPKAKTGLGLDLSPEILAFARTHLEQAGLEHVSVRQGDLYDLPLQDETADLVTLHQVLHYLDDPASAVGEAARILKPGGRLLIADFAPHELDFLHDERAHRRLGFAEEEVRSWLMQAGLDVRNIRSLPPPESGEGDAAKLTVLIYAADKPAPVKTDGRKAGQDAKPAEGTKFEEVER
;
A
#
# COMPACT_ATOMS: atom_id res chain seq x y z
N MET A 1 24.84 23.22 5.06
CA MET A 1 24.64 24.45 4.26
C MET A 1 24.75 24.15 2.76
N GLU A 2 25.82 23.53 2.32
CA GLU A 2 26.10 23.27 0.90
C GLU A 2 24.99 22.44 0.21
N GLN A 3 24.56 21.34 0.83
CA GLN A 3 23.48 20.48 0.32
C GLN A 3 22.13 21.24 0.22
N LEU A 4 21.83 22.11 1.18
CA LEU A 4 20.62 22.95 1.13
C LEU A 4 20.68 23.92 -0.05
N LEU A 5 21.82 24.59 -0.26
CA LEU A 5 21.99 25.50 -1.38
C LEU A 5 21.94 24.78 -2.73
N ALA A 6 22.50 23.58 -2.83
CA ALA A 6 22.42 22.74 -4.02
C ALA A 6 20.96 22.39 -4.35
N GLY A 7 20.18 21.98 -3.36
CA GLY A 7 18.76 21.68 -3.52
C GLY A 7 17.92 22.89 -3.94
N LEU A 8 18.14 24.05 -3.32
CA LEU A 8 17.45 25.29 -3.69
C LEU A 8 17.79 25.73 -5.13
N ARG A 9 19.07 25.65 -5.53
CA ARG A 9 19.48 25.94 -6.92
C ARG A 9 18.86 24.95 -7.90
N ALA A 10 18.82 23.66 -7.52
CA ALA A 10 18.20 22.63 -8.34
C ALA A 10 16.68 22.84 -8.49
N ALA A 11 15.98 23.28 -7.46
CA ALA A 11 14.54 23.54 -7.52
C ALA A 11 14.20 24.88 -8.20
N GLY A 12 15.08 25.87 -8.20
CA GLY A 12 14.83 27.27 -8.63
C GLY A 12 14.61 27.44 -10.13
N GLU A 13 13.69 26.66 -10.74
CA GLU A 13 13.24 26.78 -12.14
C GLU A 13 11.81 26.24 -12.27
N PRO A 14 10.93 26.90 -13.03
CA PRO A 14 9.51 26.56 -13.07
C PRO A 14 9.22 25.09 -13.41
N THR A 15 9.89 24.51 -14.41
CA THR A 15 9.66 23.09 -14.78
C THR A 15 10.06 22.13 -13.66
N ARG A 16 11.12 22.44 -12.91
CA ARG A 16 11.57 21.59 -11.82
C ARG A 16 10.64 21.65 -10.61
N LEU A 17 10.06 22.82 -10.31
CA LEU A 17 9.00 22.93 -9.29
C LEU A 17 7.75 22.16 -9.70
N ARG A 18 7.34 22.22 -10.97
CA ARG A 18 6.22 21.43 -11.52
C ARG A 18 6.51 19.92 -11.38
N LEU A 19 7.71 19.47 -11.73
CA LEU A 19 8.11 18.07 -11.54
C LEU A 19 8.03 17.64 -10.08
N LEU A 20 8.51 18.45 -9.15
CA LEU A 20 8.41 18.17 -7.72
C LEU A 20 6.95 18.07 -7.27
N ALA A 21 6.08 18.98 -7.74
CA ALA A 21 4.66 18.99 -7.39
C ALA A 21 3.92 17.74 -7.91
N ILE A 22 4.22 17.29 -9.13
CA ILE A 22 3.64 16.10 -9.76
C ILE A 22 4.16 14.84 -9.05
N LEU A 23 5.49 14.73 -8.87
CA LEU A 23 6.15 13.58 -8.29
C LEU A 23 5.98 13.48 -6.75
N ALA A 24 5.41 14.49 -6.13
CA ALA A 24 4.91 14.39 -4.77
C ALA A 24 3.63 13.57 -4.63
N ARG A 25 2.90 13.36 -5.76
CA ARG A 25 1.59 12.73 -5.80
C ARG A 25 1.56 11.38 -6.50
N SER A 26 2.58 11.06 -7.30
CA SER A 26 2.62 9.82 -8.07
C SER A 26 4.05 9.47 -8.50
N GLU A 27 4.36 8.21 -8.58
CA GLU A 27 5.56 7.69 -9.22
C GLU A 27 5.34 7.59 -10.73
N LEU A 28 6.22 8.19 -11.52
CA LEU A 28 6.01 8.35 -12.96
C LEU A 28 7.29 8.05 -13.74
N THR A 29 7.09 7.49 -14.93
CA THR A 29 8.16 7.32 -15.92
C THR A 29 8.47 8.62 -16.64
N VAL A 30 9.63 8.69 -17.30
CA VAL A 30 9.98 9.88 -18.12
C VAL A 30 8.97 10.11 -19.25
N THR A 31 8.42 9.05 -19.84
CA THR A 31 7.42 9.13 -20.92
C THR A 31 6.15 9.80 -20.41
N GLU A 32 5.63 9.40 -19.25
CA GLU A 32 4.45 10.01 -18.65
C GLU A 32 4.68 11.45 -18.23
N LEU A 33 5.84 11.75 -17.67
CA LEU A 33 6.23 13.13 -17.35
C LEU A 33 6.30 14.03 -18.60
N THR A 34 6.74 13.49 -19.74
CA THR A 34 6.72 14.25 -21.01
C THR A 34 5.30 14.55 -21.48
N GLN A 35 4.38 13.60 -21.33
CA GLN A 35 2.96 13.77 -21.64
C GLN A 35 2.31 14.84 -20.74
N ILE A 36 2.54 14.75 -19.42
CA ILE A 36 1.98 15.67 -18.43
C ILE A 36 2.51 17.08 -18.65
N LEU A 37 3.83 17.25 -18.75
CA LEU A 37 4.47 18.55 -18.89
C LEU A 37 4.35 19.15 -20.29
N ARG A 38 4.01 18.32 -21.30
CA ARG A 38 4.05 18.67 -22.74
C ARG A 38 5.41 19.24 -23.17
N GLN A 39 6.47 18.56 -22.73
CA GLN A 39 7.86 18.91 -23.06
C GLN A 39 8.58 17.71 -23.68
N SER A 40 9.64 17.97 -24.42
CA SER A 40 10.44 16.91 -25.05
C SER A 40 11.17 16.07 -23.99
N GLN A 41 11.33 14.78 -24.25
CA GLN A 41 12.00 13.84 -23.36
C GLN A 41 13.43 14.28 -22.97
N PRO A 42 14.29 14.79 -23.90
CA PRO A 42 15.62 15.26 -23.51
C PRO A 42 15.59 16.39 -22.48
N ARG A 43 14.60 17.31 -22.60
CA ARG A 43 14.44 18.42 -21.67
C ARG A 43 13.99 17.92 -20.29
N VAL A 44 12.96 17.06 -20.25
CA VAL A 44 12.47 16.48 -18.99
C VAL A 44 13.56 15.65 -18.30
N SER A 45 14.27 14.80 -19.05
CA SER A 45 15.38 13.97 -18.53
C SER A 45 16.51 14.81 -17.91
N ARG A 46 16.83 15.96 -18.52
CA ARG A 46 17.84 16.90 -17.98
C ARG A 46 17.39 17.49 -16.64
N HIS A 47 16.12 17.90 -16.52
CA HIS A 47 15.57 18.44 -15.27
C HIS A 47 15.52 17.36 -14.19
N LEU A 48 15.09 16.15 -14.52
CA LEU A 48 15.06 15.01 -13.60
C LEU A 48 16.47 14.69 -13.07
N LYS A 49 17.48 14.65 -13.95
CA LYS A 49 18.87 14.42 -13.56
C LYS A 49 19.33 15.43 -12.50
N LEU A 50 19.11 16.72 -12.71
CA LEU A 50 19.51 17.78 -11.78
C LEU A 50 18.80 17.65 -10.42
N LEU A 51 17.52 17.27 -10.40
CA LEU A 51 16.76 17.06 -9.17
C LEU A 51 17.24 15.81 -8.41
N CYS A 52 17.57 14.73 -9.12
CA CYS A 52 18.14 13.53 -8.51
C CYS A 52 19.54 13.79 -7.93
N GLU A 53 20.42 14.48 -8.66
CA GLU A 53 21.75 14.85 -8.19
C GLU A 53 21.72 15.73 -6.93
N ALA A 54 20.68 16.56 -6.80
CA ALA A 54 20.45 17.38 -5.60
C ALA A 54 19.73 16.63 -4.47
N GLY A 55 19.36 15.34 -4.65
CA GLY A 55 18.66 14.52 -3.68
C GLY A 55 17.21 14.94 -3.41
N LEU A 56 16.58 15.68 -4.33
CA LEU A 56 15.16 16.09 -4.25
C LEU A 56 14.21 15.04 -4.81
N LEU A 57 14.70 14.23 -5.74
CA LEU A 57 14.00 13.08 -6.33
C LEU A 57 14.82 11.82 -6.16
N ASP A 58 14.14 10.71 -5.95
CA ASP A 58 14.66 9.37 -6.12
C ASP A 58 14.33 8.87 -7.53
N ARG A 59 15.24 8.09 -8.08
CA ARG A 59 14.97 7.30 -9.28
C ARG A 59 15.24 5.84 -8.95
N PHE A 60 14.40 4.96 -9.45
CA PHE A 60 14.59 3.53 -9.32
C PHE A 60 14.19 2.83 -10.62
N ARG A 61 14.74 1.67 -10.83
CA ARG A 61 14.50 0.87 -12.03
C ARG A 61 13.65 -0.33 -11.66
N GLU A 62 12.65 -0.60 -12.52
CA GLU A 62 11.84 -1.82 -12.48
C GLU A 62 11.84 -2.42 -13.89
N GLY A 63 12.58 -3.49 -14.10
CA GLY A 63 12.82 -4.06 -15.42
C GLY A 63 13.43 -3.04 -16.38
N SER A 64 12.80 -2.85 -17.55
CA SER A 64 13.18 -1.85 -18.57
C SER A 64 12.75 -0.42 -18.20
N TRP A 65 11.90 -0.23 -17.21
CA TRP A 65 11.31 1.05 -16.84
C TRP A 65 12.13 1.79 -15.79
N VAL A 66 12.20 3.12 -15.92
CA VAL A 66 12.81 4.01 -14.93
C VAL A 66 11.73 4.92 -14.37
N PHE A 67 11.43 4.74 -13.09
CA PHE A 67 10.50 5.58 -12.35
C PHE A 67 11.20 6.66 -11.57
N TYR A 68 10.47 7.76 -11.36
CA TYR A 68 10.88 8.90 -10.56
C TYR A 68 9.81 9.18 -9.50
N ARG A 69 10.26 9.55 -8.31
CA ARG A 69 9.39 9.97 -7.21
C ARG A 69 10.06 11.06 -6.40
N ARG A 70 9.32 11.77 -5.57
CA ARG A 70 9.91 12.66 -4.58
C ARG A 70 10.75 11.85 -3.59
N ALA A 71 11.95 12.36 -3.26
CA ALA A 71 12.83 11.70 -2.29
C ALA A 71 12.10 11.48 -0.95
N GLN A 72 12.27 10.30 -0.38
CA GLN A 72 11.57 9.88 0.85
C GLN A 72 12.46 9.99 2.10
N THR A 73 13.78 10.00 1.93
CA THR A 73 14.73 10.02 3.05
C THR A 73 15.76 11.13 2.92
N GLY A 74 16.40 11.49 4.03
CA GLY A 74 17.50 12.43 4.05
C GLY A 74 17.10 13.90 4.02
N ALA A 75 18.10 14.76 3.90
CA ALA A 75 17.92 16.22 3.93
C ALA A 75 17.19 16.74 2.68
N GLY A 76 17.42 16.12 1.51
CA GLY A 76 16.76 16.47 0.25
C GLY A 76 15.25 16.19 0.30
N ALA A 77 14.82 15.08 0.90
CA ALA A 77 13.41 14.75 1.07
C ALA A 77 12.66 15.82 1.89
N ARG A 78 13.26 16.28 3.00
CA ARG A 78 12.67 17.36 3.81
C ARG A 78 12.54 18.65 3.03
N LEU A 79 13.59 19.01 2.25
CA LEU A 79 13.56 20.20 1.41
C LEU A 79 12.51 20.08 0.29
N ALA A 80 12.44 18.92 -0.39
CA ALA A 80 11.44 18.66 -1.42
C ALA A 80 10.01 18.76 -0.87
N ALA A 81 9.75 18.22 0.32
CA ALA A 81 8.46 18.33 0.99
C ALA A 81 8.06 19.78 1.31
N LEU A 82 9.01 20.57 1.83
CA LEU A 82 8.78 22.00 2.10
C LEU A 82 8.49 22.77 0.81
N LEU A 83 9.29 22.56 -0.23
CA LEU A 83 9.12 23.27 -1.52
C LEU A 83 7.79 22.93 -2.17
N THR A 84 7.37 21.66 -2.14
CA THR A 84 6.07 21.25 -2.70
C THR A 84 4.89 21.84 -1.93
N GLY A 85 5.01 22.00 -0.60
CA GLY A 85 4.02 22.66 0.24
C GLY A 85 3.90 24.17 -0.02
N LEU A 86 4.93 24.81 -0.58
CA LEU A 86 4.92 26.23 -0.93
C LEU A 86 4.40 26.51 -2.35
N VAL A 87 4.23 25.47 -3.19
CA VAL A 87 3.68 25.65 -4.54
C VAL A 87 2.22 26.08 -4.44
N PRO A 88 1.84 27.23 -5.04
CA PRO A 88 0.47 27.71 -4.94
C PRO A 88 -0.53 26.72 -5.59
N ALA A 89 -1.53 26.29 -4.83
CA ALA A 89 -2.56 25.36 -5.32
C ALA A 89 -3.35 25.89 -6.52
N GLY A 90 -3.46 27.22 -6.65
CA GLY A 90 -4.15 27.89 -7.74
C GLY A 90 -3.28 28.25 -8.94
N ASP A 91 -2.00 27.83 -8.99
CA ASP A 91 -1.16 28.10 -10.16
C ASP A 91 -1.71 27.41 -11.41
N PRO A 92 -2.00 28.13 -12.50
CA PRO A 92 -2.65 27.56 -13.69
C PRO A 92 -1.80 26.50 -14.41
N ALA A 93 -0.47 26.53 -14.29
CA ALA A 93 0.40 25.51 -14.88
C ALA A 93 0.34 24.22 -14.06
N ILE A 94 0.37 24.34 -12.75
CA ILE A 94 0.23 23.19 -11.81
C ILE A 94 -1.15 22.56 -11.96
N ALA A 95 -2.23 23.35 -12.00
CA ALA A 95 -3.59 22.84 -12.18
C ALA A 95 -3.73 22.01 -13.46
N ARG A 96 -3.22 22.52 -14.58
CA ARG A 96 -3.22 21.78 -15.86
C ARG A 96 -2.36 20.51 -15.84
N ASP A 97 -1.24 20.52 -15.11
CA ASP A 97 -0.41 19.35 -14.97
C ASP A 97 -1.08 18.28 -14.10
N LEU A 98 -1.76 18.67 -13.03
CA LEU A 98 -2.52 17.76 -12.19
C LEU A 98 -3.71 17.15 -12.95
N GLU A 99 -4.43 17.93 -13.78
CA GLU A 99 -5.47 17.41 -14.65
C GLU A 99 -4.93 16.33 -15.62
N ARG A 100 -3.75 16.56 -16.20
CA ARG A 100 -3.10 15.57 -17.08
C ARG A 100 -2.56 14.37 -16.31
N LEU A 101 -2.11 14.56 -15.08
CA LEU A 101 -1.75 13.46 -14.19
C LEU A 101 -2.96 12.54 -13.96
N GLU A 102 -4.14 13.11 -13.68
CA GLU A 102 -5.36 12.31 -13.52
C GLU A 102 -5.74 11.58 -14.82
N ALA A 103 -5.53 12.18 -15.98
CA ALA A 103 -5.74 11.50 -17.25
C ALA A 103 -4.76 10.32 -17.47
N VAL A 104 -3.49 10.47 -17.05
CA VAL A 104 -2.50 9.37 -17.09
C VAL A 104 -2.92 8.26 -16.14
N ARG A 105 -3.36 8.58 -14.92
CA ARG A 105 -3.86 7.61 -13.94
C ARG A 105 -5.09 6.86 -14.47
N ALA A 106 -6.06 7.59 -15.02
CA ALA A 106 -7.25 6.98 -15.63
C ALA A 106 -6.89 6.03 -16.78
N ALA A 107 -5.95 6.40 -17.65
CA ALA A 107 -5.49 5.54 -18.74
C ALA A 107 -4.75 4.29 -18.23
N ARG A 108 -4.05 4.36 -17.12
CA ARG A 108 -3.45 3.19 -16.45
C ARG A 108 -4.54 2.28 -15.86
N ALA A 109 -5.49 2.86 -15.13
CA ALA A 109 -6.60 2.13 -14.53
C ALA A 109 -7.41 1.38 -15.60
N GLU A 110 -7.71 2.03 -16.74
CA GLU A 110 -8.43 1.40 -17.85
C GLU A 110 -7.65 0.23 -18.48
N ARG A 111 -6.33 0.35 -18.64
CA ARG A 111 -5.50 -0.76 -19.13
C ARG A 111 -5.53 -1.96 -18.19
N ALA A 112 -5.43 -1.73 -16.87
CA ALA A 112 -5.55 -2.79 -15.89
C ALA A 112 -6.94 -3.43 -15.93
N ALA A 113 -8.02 -2.63 -15.95
CA ALA A 113 -9.38 -3.14 -16.05
C ALA A 113 -9.63 -3.94 -17.35
N ALA A 114 -9.09 -3.48 -18.49
CA ALA A 114 -9.19 -4.22 -19.75
C ALA A 114 -8.47 -5.58 -19.68
N PHE A 115 -7.30 -5.64 -19.05
CA PHE A 115 -6.60 -6.91 -18.82
C PHE A 115 -7.42 -7.86 -17.95
N PHE A 116 -7.99 -7.38 -16.85
CA PHE A 116 -8.84 -8.19 -15.98
C PHE A 116 -10.11 -8.69 -16.71
N ARG A 117 -10.76 -7.83 -17.48
CA ARG A 117 -11.91 -8.26 -18.31
C ARG A 117 -11.55 -9.36 -19.28
N ALA A 118 -10.38 -9.26 -19.92
CA ALA A 118 -9.94 -10.25 -20.90
C ALA A 118 -9.54 -11.61 -20.28
N ASN A 119 -9.13 -11.62 -19.00
CA ASN A 119 -8.54 -12.79 -18.34
C ASN A 119 -9.36 -13.30 -17.14
N ALA A 120 -10.58 -12.77 -16.91
CA ALA A 120 -11.38 -13.08 -15.73
C ALA A 120 -11.59 -14.59 -15.51
N GLU A 121 -11.90 -15.34 -16.58
CA GLU A 121 -12.12 -16.79 -16.50
C GLU A 121 -10.86 -17.59 -16.16
N GLN A 122 -9.69 -17.07 -16.55
CA GLN A 122 -8.39 -17.72 -16.35
C GLN A 122 -7.65 -17.16 -15.13
N TRP A 123 -8.25 -16.24 -14.38
CA TRP A 123 -7.60 -15.51 -13.30
C TRP A 123 -6.96 -16.41 -12.23
N ASN A 124 -7.67 -17.45 -11.81
CA ASN A 124 -7.15 -18.41 -10.84
C ASN A 124 -5.94 -19.20 -11.39
N HIS A 125 -5.97 -19.53 -12.69
CA HIS A 125 -4.83 -20.18 -13.34
C HIS A 125 -3.62 -19.26 -13.43
N ILE A 126 -3.83 -17.99 -13.76
CA ILE A 126 -2.74 -16.99 -13.83
C ILE A 126 -2.03 -16.84 -12.48
N ARG A 127 -2.78 -16.84 -11.37
CA ARG A 127 -2.18 -16.73 -10.03
C ARG A 127 -1.29 -17.93 -9.67
N SER A 128 -1.66 -19.12 -10.11
CA SER A 128 -0.91 -20.34 -9.79
C SER A 128 0.35 -20.55 -10.62
N LEU A 129 0.65 -19.69 -11.62
CA LEU A 129 1.81 -19.86 -12.50
C LEU A 129 3.16 -19.64 -11.82
N TYR A 130 3.21 -19.02 -10.65
CA TYR A 130 4.44 -18.54 -10.04
C TYR A 130 4.85 -19.32 -8.81
N VAL A 131 3.93 -19.50 -7.87
CA VAL A 131 4.10 -20.33 -6.66
C VAL A 131 2.85 -21.20 -6.56
N PRO A 132 2.95 -22.47 -6.13
CA PRO A 132 1.77 -23.29 -5.90
C PRO A 132 0.79 -22.54 -4.99
N GLU A 133 -0.42 -22.28 -5.49
CA GLU A 133 -1.44 -21.49 -4.76
C GLU A 133 -1.70 -22.06 -3.38
N GLU A 134 -1.68 -23.38 -3.27
CA GLU A 134 -1.88 -24.12 -2.02
C GLU A 134 -0.84 -23.76 -0.92
N GLU A 135 0.40 -23.41 -1.31
CA GLU A 135 1.43 -23.01 -0.35
C GLU A 135 1.17 -21.60 0.16
N VAL A 136 0.76 -20.70 -0.73
CA VAL A 136 0.36 -19.32 -0.37
C VAL A 136 -0.87 -19.36 0.53
N GLU A 137 -1.90 -20.12 0.16
CA GLU A 137 -3.12 -20.28 0.94
C GLU A 137 -2.86 -20.86 2.33
N ARG A 138 -2.01 -21.90 2.41
CA ARG A 138 -1.62 -22.48 3.70
C ARG A 138 -0.93 -21.45 4.57
N ALA A 139 -0.02 -20.66 3.99
CA ALA A 139 0.65 -19.59 4.71
C ALA A 139 -0.32 -18.51 5.20
N PHE A 140 -1.31 -18.13 4.37
CA PHE A 140 -2.37 -17.20 4.79
C PHE A 140 -3.21 -17.76 5.94
N LEU A 141 -3.62 -19.03 5.86
CA LEU A 141 -4.40 -19.70 6.91
C LEU A 141 -3.62 -19.77 8.23
N ASP A 142 -2.33 -20.10 8.16
CA ASP A 142 -1.45 -20.16 9.32
C ASP A 142 -1.29 -18.79 9.99
N LEU A 143 -0.96 -17.78 9.17
CA LEU A 143 -0.71 -16.41 9.65
C LEU A 143 -1.99 -15.68 10.06
N GLY A 144 -3.14 -16.02 9.45
CA GLY A 144 -4.46 -15.48 9.78
C GLY A 144 -5.15 -16.21 10.95
N ALA A 145 -4.56 -17.30 11.46
CA ALA A 145 -5.14 -18.05 12.54
C ALA A 145 -5.44 -17.17 13.78
N GLY A 146 -6.66 -17.31 14.31
CA GLY A 146 -7.13 -16.51 15.46
C GLY A 146 -7.76 -15.17 15.12
N HIS A 147 -7.66 -14.67 13.90
CA HIS A 147 -8.25 -13.38 13.47
C HIS A 147 -9.43 -13.55 12.51
N ALA A 148 -9.56 -14.71 11.87
CA ALA A 148 -10.58 -14.97 10.84
C ALA A 148 -12.01 -15.18 11.38
N ALA A 149 -12.22 -15.34 12.68
CA ALA A 149 -13.53 -15.69 13.27
C ALA A 149 -14.52 -14.50 13.37
N GLY A 150 -14.07 -13.30 13.07
CA GLY A 150 -14.86 -12.07 13.13
C GLY A 150 -15.27 -11.54 11.76
N SER A 151 -15.12 -10.23 11.55
CA SER A 151 -15.34 -9.57 10.27
C SER A 151 -14.08 -9.67 9.42
N PHE A 152 -14.20 -10.28 8.26
CA PHE A 152 -13.13 -10.45 7.29
C PHE A 152 -13.35 -9.54 6.08
N VAL A 153 -12.31 -8.83 5.62
CA VAL A 153 -12.32 -8.00 4.41
C VAL A 153 -11.17 -8.38 3.50
N ASP A 154 -11.48 -8.65 2.23
CA ASP A 154 -10.51 -8.96 1.19
C ASP A 154 -10.45 -7.82 0.17
N LEU A 155 -9.31 -7.17 0.06
CA LEU A 155 -9.08 -5.99 -0.77
C LEU A 155 -8.39 -6.39 -2.08
N GLY A 156 -9.03 -6.07 -3.22
CA GLY A 156 -8.67 -6.60 -4.53
C GLY A 156 -9.05 -8.07 -4.63
N THR A 157 -10.29 -8.38 -4.25
CA THR A 157 -10.75 -9.77 -4.06
C THR A 157 -10.71 -10.62 -5.33
N GLY A 158 -10.66 -9.99 -6.51
CA GLY A 158 -10.67 -10.71 -7.79
C GLY A 158 -11.87 -11.66 -7.88
N THR A 159 -11.61 -12.94 -8.14
CA THR A 159 -12.65 -13.97 -8.23
C THR A 159 -13.13 -14.51 -6.87
N GLY A 160 -12.69 -13.93 -5.76
CA GLY A 160 -13.16 -14.26 -4.41
C GLY A 160 -12.40 -15.38 -3.71
N ARG A 161 -11.19 -15.73 -4.16
CA ARG A 161 -10.47 -16.89 -3.61
C ARG A 161 -10.18 -16.79 -2.12
N MET A 162 -9.73 -15.62 -1.63
CA MET A 162 -9.50 -15.42 -0.19
C MET A 162 -10.81 -15.46 0.61
N LEU A 163 -11.92 -15.04 -0.01
CA LEU A 163 -13.25 -15.17 0.61
C LEU A 163 -13.68 -16.63 0.76
N GLU A 164 -13.40 -17.49 -0.23
CA GLU A 164 -13.63 -18.93 -0.11
C GLU A 164 -12.77 -19.57 1.00
N LEU A 165 -11.53 -19.09 1.14
CA LEU A 165 -10.57 -19.65 2.09
C LEU A 165 -10.90 -19.29 3.55
N PHE A 166 -11.24 -18.03 3.82
CA PHE A 166 -11.50 -17.52 5.18
C PHE A 166 -12.98 -17.47 5.53
N GLY A 167 -13.87 -17.35 4.52
CA GLY A 167 -15.31 -17.23 4.69
C GLY A 167 -15.93 -18.30 5.59
N PRO A 168 -15.57 -19.59 5.46
CA PRO A 168 -16.12 -20.65 6.34
C PRO A 168 -15.88 -20.43 7.85
N LYS A 169 -14.85 -19.62 8.21
CA LYS A 169 -14.50 -19.32 9.60
C LYS A 169 -14.97 -17.93 10.04
N ALA A 170 -15.26 -17.05 9.09
CA ALA A 170 -15.63 -15.67 9.36
C ALA A 170 -17.11 -15.57 9.77
N LYS A 171 -17.42 -14.64 10.67
CA LYS A 171 -18.80 -14.27 10.98
C LYS A 171 -19.45 -13.51 9.82
N THR A 172 -18.69 -12.64 9.17
CA THR A 172 -19.06 -11.91 7.97
C THR A 172 -17.85 -11.73 7.08
N GLY A 173 -18.04 -11.80 5.77
CA GLY A 173 -17.00 -11.57 4.77
C GLY A 173 -17.40 -10.52 3.74
N LEU A 174 -16.46 -9.67 3.36
CA LEU A 174 -16.65 -8.67 2.31
C LEU A 174 -15.41 -8.62 1.41
N GLY A 175 -15.62 -8.85 0.10
CA GLY A 175 -14.61 -8.62 -0.91
C GLY A 175 -14.84 -7.30 -1.62
N LEU A 176 -13.77 -6.56 -1.87
CA LEU A 176 -13.80 -5.32 -2.64
C LEU A 176 -12.89 -5.45 -3.87
N ASP A 177 -13.39 -5.04 -5.02
CA ASP A 177 -12.63 -4.97 -6.27
C ASP A 177 -13.15 -3.83 -7.14
N LEU A 178 -12.30 -3.31 -8.02
CA LEU A 178 -12.69 -2.23 -8.91
C LEU A 178 -13.50 -2.73 -10.13
N SER A 179 -13.33 -4.01 -10.55
CA SER A 179 -13.95 -4.59 -11.74
C SER A 179 -15.28 -5.28 -11.44
N PRO A 180 -16.42 -4.73 -11.91
CA PRO A 180 -17.72 -5.39 -11.78
C PRO A 180 -17.79 -6.77 -12.46
N GLU A 181 -17.02 -6.95 -13.54
CA GLU A 181 -16.97 -8.19 -14.31
C GLU A 181 -16.36 -9.31 -13.47
N ILE A 182 -15.21 -9.05 -12.82
CA ILE A 182 -14.56 -10.02 -11.94
C ILE A 182 -15.44 -10.32 -10.72
N LEU A 183 -16.10 -9.30 -10.16
CA LEU A 183 -17.05 -9.49 -9.05
C LEU A 183 -18.24 -10.36 -9.41
N ALA A 184 -18.65 -10.42 -10.69
CA ALA A 184 -19.70 -11.34 -11.13
C ALA A 184 -19.25 -12.81 -11.00
N PHE A 185 -17.97 -13.12 -11.32
CA PHE A 185 -17.41 -14.45 -11.08
C PHE A 185 -17.31 -14.75 -9.59
N ALA A 186 -16.79 -13.80 -8.78
CA ALA A 186 -16.70 -13.96 -7.34
C ALA A 186 -18.08 -14.32 -6.72
N ARG A 187 -19.16 -13.64 -7.12
CA ARG A 187 -20.51 -13.96 -6.64
C ARG A 187 -20.90 -15.39 -6.97
N THR A 188 -20.65 -15.83 -8.20
CA THR A 188 -20.96 -17.22 -8.62
C THR A 188 -20.18 -18.24 -7.79
N HIS A 189 -18.90 -18.01 -7.54
CA HIS A 189 -18.07 -18.90 -6.72
C HIS A 189 -18.57 -18.97 -5.27
N LEU A 190 -18.89 -17.82 -4.67
CA LEU A 190 -19.42 -17.76 -3.30
C LEU A 190 -20.78 -18.45 -3.17
N GLU A 191 -21.67 -18.31 -4.16
CA GLU A 191 -22.94 -19.02 -4.23
C GLU A 191 -22.72 -20.54 -4.31
N GLN A 192 -21.80 -21.00 -5.17
CA GLN A 192 -21.46 -22.43 -5.28
C GLN A 192 -20.82 -22.98 -4.00
N ALA A 193 -20.04 -22.15 -3.27
CA ALA A 193 -19.45 -22.49 -2.00
C ALA A 193 -20.45 -22.43 -0.83
N GLY A 194 -21.68 -21.96 -1.02
CA GLY A 194 -22.70 -21.83 0.02
C GLY A 194 -22.39 -20.77 1.08
N LEU A 195 -21.61 -19.75 0.73
CA LEU A 195 -21.15 -18.70 1.66
C LEU A 195 -22.12 -17.51 1.69
N GLU A 196 -23.35 -17.70 2.17
CA GLU A 196 -24.40 -16.67 2.17
C GLU A 196 -24.07 -15.42 3.02
N HIS A 197 -23.18 -15.56 4.02
CA HIS A 197 -22.74 -14.47 4.91
C HIS A 197 -21.52 -13.69 4.37
N VAL A 198 -21.07 -14.05 3.15
CA VAL A 198 -19.98 -13.41 2.45
C VAL A 198 -20.52 -12.66 1.23
N SER A 199 -20.07 -11.48 0.99
CA SER A 199 -20.52 -10.64 -0.13
C SER A 199 -19.35 -9.97 -0.83
N VAL A 200 -19.59 -9.51 -2.08
CA VAL A 200 -18.62 -8.71 -2.82
C VAL A 200 -19.25 -7.42 -3.30
N ARG A 201 -18.47 -6.35 -3.36
CA ARG A 201 -18.89 -5.01 -3.81
C ARG A 201 -17.78 -4.35 -4.62
N GLN A 202 -18.20 -3.50 -5.55
CA GLN A 202 -17.26 -2.60 -6.21
C GLN A 202 -16.75 -1.56 -5.21
N GLY A 203 -15.43 -1.34 -5.19
CA GLY A 203 -14.79 -0.35 -4.32
C GLY A 203 -13.40 0.01 -4.80
N ASP A 204 -13.02 1.25 -4.55
CA ASP A 204 -11.67 1.76 -4.75
C ASP A 204 -10.83 1.49 -3.49
N LEU A 205 -9.64 0.90 -3.66
CA LEU A 205 -8.75 0.59 -2.53
C LEU A 205 -8.09 1.83 -1.91
N TYR A 206 -8.19 2.97 -2.58
CA TYR A 206 -7.71 4.26 -2.06
C TYR A 206 -8.75 5.04 -1.26
N ASP A 207 -10.02 4.63 -1.33
CA ASP A 207 -11.15 5.27 -0.61
C ASP A 207 -12.20 4.20 -0.32
N LEU A 208 -11.93 3.38 0.69
CA LEU A 208 -12.80 2.26 1.04
C LEU A 208 -14.14 2.75 1.60
N PRO A 209 -15.29 2.27 1.10
CA PRO A 209 -16.60 2.64 1.60
C PRO A 209 -16.92 1.93 2.92
N LEU A 210 -15.95 1.90 3.83
CA LEU A 210 -16.04 1.24 5.13
C LEU A 210 -15.62 2.21 6.24
N GLN A 211 -16.27 2.07 7.39
CA GLN A 211 -15.92 2.82 8.58
C GLN A 211 -14.59 2.32 9.17
N ASP A 212 -13.94 3.17 9.96
CA ASP A 212 -12.76 2.80 10.73
C ASP A 212 -13.08 1.62 11.66
N GLU A 213 -12.10 0.78 11.91
CA GLU A 213 -12.13 -0.27 12.92
C GLU A 213 -13.30 -1.26 12.76
N THR A 214 -13.59 -1.67 11.52
CA THR A 214 -14.67 -2.61 11.21
C THR A 214 -14.20 -4.06 11.02
N ALA A 215 -12.95 -4.29 10.63
CA ALA A 215 -12.42 -5.59 10.28
C ALA A 215 -11.51 -6.20 11.36
N ASP A 216 -11.66 -7.49 11.62
CA ASP A 216 -10.75 -8.26 12.47
C ASP A 216 -9.57 -8.83 11.66
N LEU A 217 -9.81 -9.15 10.39
CA LEU A 217 -8.81 -9.60 9.42
C LEU A 217 -9.00 -8.86 8.09
N VAL A 218 -7.89 -8.38 7.53
CA VAL A 218 -7.85 -7.81 6.18
C VAL A 218 -6.80 -8.54 5.36
N THR A 219 -7.10 -8.84 4.09
CA THR A 219 -6.14 -9.42 3.13
C THR A 219 -5.95 -8.52 1.93
N LEU A 220 -4.70 -8.51 1.41
CA LEU A 220 -4.27 -7.97 0.12
C LEU A 220 -3.46 -9.08 -0.56
N HIS A 221 -4.07 -9.82 -1.47
CA HIS A 221 -3.44 -10.99 -2.10
C HIS A 221 -3.12 -10.71 -3.57
N GLN A 222 -1.85 -10.51 -3.89
CA GLN A 222 -1.36 -10.24 -5.24
C GLN A 222 -2.07 -9.05 -5.91
N VAL A 223 -2.13 -7.93 -5.22
CA VAL A 223 -2.87 -6.73 -5.63
C VAL A 223 -1.96 -5.50 -5.71
N LEU A 224 -0.98 -5.38 -4.80
CA LEU A 224 -0.20 -4.14 -4.67
C LEU A 224 0.57 -3.80 -5.95
N HIS A 225 1.05 -4.81 -6.69
CA HIS A 225 1.78 -4.61 -7.95
C HIS A 225 0.93 -4.03 -9.10
N TYR A 226 -0.40 -3.97 -8.96
CA TYR A 226 -1.30 -3.27 -9.88
C TYR A 226 -1.55 -1.81 -9.50
N LEU A 227 -1.23 -1.42 -8.27
CA LEU A 227 -1.58 -0.12 -7.72
C LEU A 227 -0.55 0.97 -8.07
N ASP A 228 -1.02 2.21 -8.26
CA ASP A 228 -0.16 3.38 -8.43
C ASP A 228 0.49 3.81 -7.11
N ASP A 229 -0.27 3.69 -6.01
CA ASP A 229 0.13 4.08 -4.66
C ASP A 229 -0.20 2.96 -3.66
N PRO A 230 0.63 1.89 -3.61
CA PRO A 230 0.42 0.80 -2.67
C PRO A 230 0.40 1.24 -1.21
N ALA A 231 1.17 2.28 -0.85
CA ALA A 231 1.23 2.79 0.52
C ALA A 231 -0.12 3.35 0.99
N SER A 232 -0.85 4.06 0.12
CA SER A 232 -2.19 4.56 0.43
C SER A 232 -3.19 3.41 0.62
N ALA A 233 -3.13 2.36 -0.20
CA ALA A 233 -3.99 1.19 -0.02
C ALA A 233 -3.70 0.44 1.29
N VAL A 234 -2.42 0.32 1.69
CA VAL A 234 -2.02 -0.21 3.00
C VAL A 234 -2.55 0.67 4.14
N GLY A 235 -2.53 2.00 3.97
CA GLY A 235 -3.09 2.96 4.92
C GLY A 235 -4.60 2.76 5.13
N GLU A 236 -5.36 2.59 4.05
CA GLU A 236 -6.81 2.30 4.10
C GLU A 236 -7.09 0.93 4.74
N ALA A 237 -6.31 -0.10 4.41
CA ALA A 237 -6.39 -1.40 5.05
C ALA A 237 -6.16 -1.29 6.58
N ALA A 238 -5.18 -0.52 7.01
CA ALA A 238 -4.90 -0.27 8.43
C ALA A 238 -6.01 0.55 9.10
N ARG A 239 -6.64 1.51 8.40
CA ARG A 239 -7.75 2.32 8.91
C ARG A 239 -8.92 1.45 9.31
N ILE A 240 -9.33 0.55 8.41
CA ILE A 240 -10.49 -0.33 8.65
C ILE A 240 -10.23 -1.47 9.63
N LEU A 241 -8.97 -1.79 9.97
CA LEU A 241 -8.64 -2.78 10.97
C LEU A 241 -9.02 -2.29 12.37
N LYS A 242 -9.63 -3.16 13.15
CA LYS A 242 -9.84 -2.97 14.58
C LYS A 242 -8.52 -3.01 15.34
N PRO A 243 -8.41 -2.36 16.50
CA PRO A 243 -7.31 -2.61 17.42
C PRO A 243 -7.19 -4.11 17.74
N GLY A 244 -6.01 -4.67 17.58
CA GLY A 244 -5.75 -6.11 17.67
C GLY A 244 -6.11 -6.92 16.41
N GLY A 245 -6.63 -6.27 15.36
CA GLY A 245 -6.86 -6.90 14.06
C GLY A 245 -5.56 -7.10 13.27
N ARG A 246 -5.61 -7.95 12.25
CA ARG A 246 -4.46 -8.37 11.44
C ARG A 246 -4.63 -8.03 9.96
N LEU A 247 -3.58 -7.49 9.36
CA LEU A 247 -3.41 -7.37 7.92
C LEU A 247 -2.47 -8.47 7.42
N LEU A 248 -2.90 -9.18 6.37
CA LEU A 248 -2.06 -10.09 5.60
C LEU A 248 -1.88 -9.54 4.19
N ILE A 249 -0.64 -9.46 3.75
CA ILE A 249 -0.29 -9.05 2.39
C ILE A 249 0.53 -10.17 1.76
N ALA A 250 0.21 -10.58 0.54
CA ALA A 250 1.11 -11.37 -0.31
C ALA A 250 1.35 -10.64 -1.60
N ASP A 251 2.63 -10.47 -1.96
CA ASP A 251 3.02 -9.92 -3.25
C ASP A 251 4.42 -10.38 -3.63
N PHE A 252 4.88 -10.04 -4.84
CA PHE A 252 6.15 -10.51 -5.36
C PHE A 252 7.34 -9.76 -4.75
N ALA A 253 8.42 -10.49 -4.48
CA ALA A 253 9.74 -9.91 -4.29
C ALA A 253 10.21 -9.23 -5.59
N PRO A 254 11.18 -8.29 -5.54
CA PRO A 254 11.70 -7.66 -6.75
C PRO A 254 12.20 -8.68 -7.76
N HIS A 255 11.83 -8.52 -9.02
CA HIS A 255 12.24 -9.39 -10.13
C HIS A 255 12.44 -8.59 -11.43
N GLU A 256 13.00 -9.24 -12.46
CA GLU A 256 13.34 -8.61 -13.74
C GLU A 256 12.49 -9.14 -14.91
N LEU A 257 11.33 -9.72 -14.66
CA LEU A 257 10.45 -10.30 -15.68
C LEU A 257 9.61 -9.20 -16.34
N ASP A 258 10.21 -8.48 -17.29
CA ASP A 258 9.61 -7.33 -17.98
C ASP A 258 8.29 -7.67 -18.70
N PHE A 259 8.12 -8.91 -19.18
CA PHE A 259 6.90 -9.33 -19.87
C PHE A 259 5.64 -9.22 -18.99
N LEU A 260 5.79 -9.30 -17.65
CA LEU A 260 4.67 -9.12 -16.73
C LEU A 260 4.12 -7.70 -16.77
N HIS A 261 4.95 -6.73 -17.09
CA HIS A 261 4.53 -5.34 -17.26
C HIS A 261 3.66 -5.17 -18.51
N ASP A 262 4.08 -5.78 -19.63
CA ASP A 262 3.43 -5.61 -20.93
C ASP A 262 2.24 -6.56 -21.12
N GLU A 263 2.39 -7.83 -20.71
CA GLU A 263 1.41 -8.88 -20.93
C GLU A 263 0.42 -9.04 -19.76
N ARG A 264 0.81 -8.64 -18.54
CA ARG A 264 0.06 -8.90 -17.31
C ARG A 264 -0.38 -7.64 -16.56
N ALA A 265 -0.19 -6.46 -17.15
CA ALA A 265 -0.55 -5.16 -16.58
C ALA A 265 0.07 -4.85 -15.20
N HIS A 266 1.16 -5.54 -14.83
CA HIS A 266 1.91 -5.19 -13.62
C HIS A 266 2.45 -3.78 -13.75
N ARG A 267 2.23 -2.94 -12.74
CA ARG A 267 2.81 -1.59 -12.67
C ARG A 267 4.17 -1.59 -12.00
N ARG A 268 4.35 -2.55 -11.10
CA ARG A 268 5.56 -2.76 -10.32
C ARG A 268 6.01 -4.20 -10.49
N LEU A 269 7.32 -4.40 -10.64
CA LEU A 269 7.95 -5.71 -10.73
C LEU A 269 8.38 -6.18 -9.33
N GLY A 270 7.38 -6.27 -8.42
CA GLY A 270 7.58 -6.67 -7.04
C GLY A 270 8.08 -5.55 -6.15
N PHE A 271 8.25 -5.85 -4.87
CA PHE A 271 8.58 -4.90 -3.80
C PHE A 271 9.70 -5.44 -2.92
N ALA A 272 10.64 -4.58 -2.54
CA ALA A 272 11.62 -4.91 -1.52
C ALA A 272 10.91 -5.09 -0.16
N GLU A 273 11.41 -6.03 0.65
CA GLU A 273 10.85 -6.31 1.97
C GLU A 273 10.78 -5.04 2.83
N GLU A 274 11.84 -4.25 2.81
CA GLU A 274 11.96 -3.01 3.58
C GLU A 274 10.94 -1.95 3.15
N GLU A 275 10.56 -1.94 1.88
CA GLU A 275 9.59 -1.01 1.32
C GLU A 275 8.19 -1.30 1.89
N VAL A 276 7.73 -2.54 1.80
CA VAL A 276 6.43 -2.95 2.36
C VAL A 276 6.42 -2.83 3.88
N ARG A 277 7.51 -3.21 4.56
CA ARG A 277 7.68 -3.01 5.99
C ARG A 277 7.53 -1.54 6.38
N SER A 278 8.11 -0.63 5.61
CA SER A 278 8.00 0.82 5.83
C SER A 278 6.55 1.31 5.71
N TRP A 279 5.80 0.85 4.71
CA TRP A 279 4.38 1.21 4.57
C TRP A 279 3.54 0.72 5.74
N LEU A 280 3.74 -0.53 6.17
CA LEU A 280 3.04 -1.09 7.34
C LEU A 280 3.31 -0.28 8.61
N MET A 281 4.58 0.06 8.86
CA MET A 281 4.96 0.87 10.03
C MET A 281 4.41 2.30 9.94
N GLN A 282 4.42 2.94 8.78
CA GLN A 282 3.83 4.27 8.56
C GLN A 282 2.31 4.27 8.76
N ALA A 283 1.66 3.16 8.43
CA ALA A 283 0.23 2.94 8.68
C ALA A 283 -0.08 2.59 10.15
N GLY A 284 0.91 2.57 11.04
CA GLY A 284 0.75 2.27 12.47
C GLY A 284 0.57 0.80 12.79
N LEU A 285 1.03 -0.10 11.93
CA LEU A 285 0.94 -1.54 12.12
C LEU A 285 2.29 -2.12 12.61
N ASP A 286 2.21 -3.10 13.51
CA ASP A 286 3.35 -3.88 14.00
C ASP A 286 3.57 -5.11 13.12
N VAL A 287 4.67 -5.17 12.39
CA VAL A 287 5.03 -6.36 11.58
C VAL A 287 5.38 -7.52 12.50
N ARG A 288 4.60 -8.61 12.42
CA ARG A 288 4.76 -9.82 13.27
C ARG A 288 5.54 -10.93 12.58
N ASN A 289 5.34 -11.07 11.29
CA ASN A 289 5.97 -12.14 10.52
C ASN A 289 6.14 -11.71 9.06
N ILE A 290 7.21 -12.20 8.44
CA ILE A 290 7.40 -12.15 7.00
C ILE A 290 7.81 -13.55 6.57
N ARG A 291 7.07 -14.14 5.65
CA ARG A 291 7.34 -15.46 5.09
C ARG A 291 7.69 -15.33 3.62
N SER A 292 8.83 -15.88 3.24
CA SER A 292 9.27 -15.96 1.84
C SER A 292 8.92 -17.35 1.29
N LEU A 293 8.25 -17.37 0.16
CA LEU A 293 7.93 -18.57 -0.61
C LEU A 293 8.69 -18.48 -1.93
N PRO A 294 9.86 -19.14 -2.05
CA PRO A 294 10.62 -19.17 -3.29
C PRO A 294 9.92 -20.05 -4.33
N PRO A 295 10.20 -19.85 -5.62
CA PRO A 295 9.69 -20.73 -6.68
C PRO A 295 10.23 -22.17 -6.49
N PRO A 296 9.48 -23.20 -6.96
CA PRO A 296 9.97 -24.59 -6.92
C PRO A 296 11.26 -24.76 -7.72
N GLU A 297 12.19 -25.57 -7.22
CA GLU A 297 13.49 -25.82 -7.86
C GLU A 297 13.35 -26.43 -9.28
N SER A 298 12.26 -27.12 -9.56
CA SER A 298 11.97 -27.83 -10.82
C SER A 298 11.14 -27.03 -11.83
N GLY A 299 10.91 -25.73 -11.59
CA GLY A 299 10.09 -24.89 -12.48
C GLY A 299 10.79 -24.62 -13.83
N GLU A 300 10.10 -24.91 -14.93
CA GLU A 300 10.55 -24.56 -16.28
C GLU A 300 10.01 -23.18 -16.68
N GLY A 301 10.88 -22.34 -17.24
CA GLY A 301 10.54 -21.01 -17.77
C GLY A 301 10.65 -19.87 -16.78
N ASP A 302 10.38 -18.65 -17.27
CA ASP A 302 10.54 -17.40 -16.50
C ASP A 302 9.51 -17.24 -15.37
N ALA A 303 8.35 -17.85 -15.50
CA ALA A 303 7.29 -17.85 -14.47
C ALA A 303 7.74 -18.54 -13.17
N ALA A 304 8.64 -19.51 -13.24
CA ALA A 304 9.17 -20.23 -12.08
C ALA A 304 10.21 -19.43 -11.25
N LYS A 305 10.46 -18.17 -11.56
CA LYS A 305 11.47 -17.34 -10.88
C LYS A 305 10.91 -16.34 -9.89
N LEU A 306 9.60 -16.33 -9.64
CA LEU A 306 8.97 -15.37 -8.75
C LEU A 306 8.88 -15.89 -7.32
N THR A 307 9.49 -15.15 -6.40
CA THR A 307 9.33 -15.35 -4.96
C THR A 307 8.13 -14.56 -4.48
N VAL A 308 7.23 -15.17 -3.72
CA VAL A 308 6.14 -14.48 -3.03
C VAL A 308 6.57 -14.17 -1.61
N LEU A 309 6.42 -12.91 -1.20
CA LEU A 309 6.59 -12.44 0.18
C LEU A 309 5.22 -12.27 0.83
N ILE A 310 5.03 -12.88 2.01
CA ILE A 310 3.80 -12.78 2.78
C ILE A 310 4.11 -12.06 4.08
N TYR A 311 3.40 -10.96 4.32
CA TYR A 311 3.52 -10.13 5.50
C TYR A 311 2.31 -10.32 6.40
N ALA A 312 2.55 -10.47 7.71
CA ALA A 312 1.52 -10.40 8.74
C ALA A 312 1.83 -9.24 9.67
N ALA A 313 0.91 -8.29 9.78
CA ALA A 313 1.06 -7.13 10.64
C ALA A 313 -0.22 -6.89 11.46
N ASP A 314 -0.07 -6.52 12.73
CA ASP A 314 -1.17 -6.31 13.67
C ASP A 314 -1.36 -4.82 13.94
N LYS A 315 -2.61 -4.37 14.01
CA LYS A 315 -2.94 -3.05 14.56
C LYS A 315 -2.80 -3.12 16.09
N PRO A 316 -1.96 -2.28 16.70
CA PRO A 316 -1.77 -2.30 18.15
C PRO A 316 -3.11 -2.17 18.90
N ALA A 317 -3.33 -3.04 19.88
CA ALA A 317 -4.45 -2.86 20.80
C ALA A 317 -4.15 -1.69 21.76
N PRO A 318 -5.15 -0.91 22.18
CA PRO A 318 -4.94 0.11 23.18
C PRO A 318 -4.38 -0.53 24.45
N VAL A 319 -3.29 0.03 24.98
CA VAL A 319 -2.73 -0.41 26.25
C VAL A 319 -3.82 -0.26 27.31
N LYS A 320 -4.29 -1.37 27.88
CA LYS A 320 -5.13 -1.34 29.08
C LYS A 320 -4.27 -0.71 30.17
N THR A 321 -4.45 0.57 30.42
CA THR A 321 -3.97 1.18 31.65
C THR A 321 -4.75 0.51 32.77
N ASP A 322 -4.13 -0.45 33.45
CA ASP A 322 -4.62 -0.97 34.71
C ASP A 322 -4.78 0.22 35.64
N GLY A 323 -6.03 0.59 35.83
CA GLY A 323 -6.43 1.56 36.84
C GLY A 323 -6.14 0.96 38.23
N ARG A 324 -4.85 0.91 38.61
CA ARG A 324 -4.51 0.81 40.03
C ARG A 324 -5.11 2.06 40.69
N LYS A 325 -6.29 1.90 41.26
CA LYS A 325 -6.81 2.80 42.28
C LYS A 325 -5.68 2.93 43.32
N ALA A 326 -5.07 4.11 43.35
CA ALA A 326 -4.23 4.52 44.45
C ALA A 326 -5.10 4.32 45.73
N GLY A 327 -4.67 3.39 46.56
CA GLY A 327 -5.38 3.02 47.76
C GLY A 327 -5.57 4.22 48.65
N GLN A 328 -6.80 4.41 49.03
CA GLN A 328 -7.19 5.05 50.25
C GLN A 328 -6.67 4.20 51.41
N ASP A 329 -5.55 4.61 51.97
CA ASP A 329 -5.12 4.24 53.32
C ASP A 329 -4.07 5.27 53.79
N ALA A 330 -4.53 6.49 54.05
CA ALA A 330 -3.84 7.42 54.91
C ALA A 330 -4.71 7.58 56.17
N LYS A 331 -4.39 6.81 57.24
CA LYS A 331 -4.83 7.07 58.59
C LYS A 331 -4.46 8.50 59.00
N PRO A 332 -5.33 9.23 59.66
CA PRO A 332 -4.97 10.53 60.25
C PRO A 332 -4.05 10.30 61.46
N ALA A 333 -2.89 10.94 61.46
CA ALA A 333 -2.02 11.00 62.63
C ALA A 333 -2.61 11.94 63.65
N GLU A 334 -2.73 11.41 64.84
CA GLU A 334 -3.15 12.11 66.07
C GLU A 334 -2.27 13.34 66.41
N GLY A 335 -2.93 14.29 67.02
CA GLY A 335 -2.45 15.61 67.35
C GLY A 335 -1.19 15.69 68.22
N THR A 336 -0.37 16.66 67.95
CA THR A 336 0.59 17.20 68.87
C THR A 336 0.14 18.62 69.24
N LYS A 337 -0.23 18.80 70.52
CA LYS A 337 -0.50 20.07 71.16
C LYS A 337 0.81 20.88 71.16
N PHE A 338 0.72 22.11 70.70
CA PHE A 338 1.73 23.12 71.05
C PHE A 338 1.21 23.98 72.15
N GLU A 339 1.98 23.97 73.26
CA GLU A 339 1.85 24.89 74.38
C GLU A 339 2.23 26.30 73.98
N GLU A 340 1.41 27.25 74.42
CA GLU A 340 1.72 28.67 74.48
C GLU A 340 2.87 28.93 75.43
N VAL A 341 3.86 29.68 75.01
CA VAL A 341 4.79 30.42 75.88
C VAL A 341 4.81 31.87 75.51
N GLU A 342 4.23 32.66 76.41
CA GLU A 342 4.39 34.11 76.46
C GLU A 342 5.86 34.53 76.60
N ARG A 343 6.27 35.47 75.81
CA ARG A 343 6.96 36.74 76.16
C ARG A 343 7.36 37.51 74.90
#